data_34fd7900daaf8fc7f242b09ee7712f98
#
_entry.id   34fd7900daaf8fc7f242b09ee7712f98
#
_cell.length_a   1.000
_cell.length_b   1.000
_cell.length_c   1.000
_cell.angle_alpha   90.00
_cell.angle_beta   90.00
_cell.angle_gamma   90.00
#
_symmetry.space_group_name_H-M   'P 1'
#
loop_
_entity.id
_entity.type
_entity.pdbx_description
1 polymer ?
#
loop_
_entity_poly.entity_id
_entity_poly.type
_entity_poly.pdbx_seq_one_letter_code
_entity_poly.pdbx_strand_id
1 'polypeptide(L)'
;MSKQQVEIFMPPNKLKQKVGEGGGLDLNAVKRAEAAIEDLRDEFSDWITADVENLATAHEAYKTDPNMDNLGTLYRCAHDLKGQATTFEFPLVARVASSLCKMTDEGGDGGKSAPASLLSAHVDAIKVILRQKIMDPSDKMATVLASELERQVTVFLQKTAAR
;
A
#
# COMPACT_ATOMS: atom_id res chain seq x y z
N MET A 1 -43.30 -36.93 36.94
CA MET A 1 -42.39 -35.91 36.34
C MET A 1 -40.97 -36.35 36.62
N SER A 2 -40.30 -36.89 35.63
CA SER A 2 -38.92 -37.38 35.74
C SER A 2 -37.94 -36.18 35.75
N LYS A 3 -37.15 -36.03 36.83
CA LYS A 3 -36.06 -35.05 36.87
C LYS A 3 -34.95 -35.57 35.97
N GLN A 4 -34.73 -34.95 34.80
CA GLN A 4 -33.51 -35.14 34.02
C GLN A 4 -32.31 -34.65 34.82
N GLN A 5 -31.39 -35.57 35.15
CA GLN A 5 -30.08 -35.19 35.68
C GLN A 5 -29.27 -34.56 34.57
N VAL A 6 -28.90 -33.30 34.80
CA VAL A 6 -27.98 -32.57 33.90
C VAL A 6 -26.55 -32.93 34.32
N GLU A 7 -25.85 -33.64 33.46
CA GLU A 7 -24.44 -33.98 33.65
C GLU A 7 -23.58 -32.86 33.08
N ILE A 8 -22.87 -32.12 33.95
CA ILE A 8 -21.99 -31.03 33.56
C ILE A 8 -20.60 -31.61 33.29
N PHE A 9 -20.26 -31.75 32.03
CA PHE A 9 -18.93 -32.18 31.60
C PHE A 9 -18.00 -30.96 31.44
N MET A 10 -16.94 -30.90 32.24
CA MET A 10 -15.85 -29.94 32.07
C MET A 10 -14.73 -30.59 31.27
N PRO A 11 -14.56 -30.21 29.99
CA PRO A 11 -13.45 -30.74 29.18
C PRO A 11 -12.10 -30.27 29.74
N PRO A 12 -11.05 -31.13 29.68
CA PRO A 12 -9.72 -30.74 30.15
C PRO A 12 -9.20 -29.58 29.34
N ASN A 13 -8.73 -28.51 30.04
CA ASN A 13 -8.20 -27.33 29.41
C ASN A 13 -6.78 -27.59 28.86
N LYS A 14 -6.72 -28.21 27.67
CA LYS A 14 -5.48 -28.60 26.99
C LYS A 14 -4.62 -27.37 26.65
N LEU A 15 -5.22 -26.18 26.49
CA LEU A 15 -4.49 -24.94 26.25
C LEU A 15 -3.71 -24.51 27.50
N LYS A 16 -4.36 -24.55 28.67
CA LYS A 16 -3.73 -24.24 29.96
C LYS A 16 -2.60 -25.21 30.29
N GLN A 17 -2.76 -26.49 29.94
CA GLN A 17 -1.70 -27.50 30.11
C GLN A 17 -0.48 -27.26 29.22
N LYS A 18 -0.67 -26.73 27.99
CA LYS A 18 0.43 -26.41 27.06
C LYS A 18 1.11 -25.09 27.34
N VAL A 19 0.39 -24.08 27.84
CA VAL A 19 0.91 -22.73 28.06
C VAL A 19 1.41 -22.52 29.50
N GLY A 20 1.01 -23.40 30.45
CA GLY A 20 1.37 -23.30 31.87
C GLY A 20 0.53 -22.27 32.65
N GLU A 21 0.65 -22.27 33.97
CA GLU A 21 -0.06 -21.30 34.85
C GLU A 21 0.73 -20.03 35.13
N GLY A 22 1.91 -19.87 34.56
CA GLY A 22 2.89 -18.82 34.90
C GLY A 22 3.18 -17.82 33.82
N GLY A 23 2.24 -17.51 32.94
CA GLY A 23 2.46 -16.60 31.84
C GLY A 23 2.37 -15.11 32.20
N GLY A 24 3.24 -14.61 33.03
CA GLY A 24 3.54 -13.19 32.99
C GLY A 24 4.21 -12.87 31.64
N LEU A 25 3.84 -11.73 31.02
CA LEU A 25 4.50 -11.27 29.79
C LEU A 25 6.00 -11.19 30.04
N ASP A 26 6.83 -11.94 29.30
CA ASP A 26 8.28 -11.78 29.36
C ASP A 26 8.64 -10.44 28.72
N LEU A 27 8.83 -9.41 29.56
CA LEU A 27 9.19 -8.06 29.13
C LEU A 27 10.49 -8.03 28.31
N ASN A 28 11.38 -9.01 28.51
CA ASN A 28 12.59 -9.10 27.69
C ASN A 28 12.29 -9.69 26.32
N ALA A 29 11.33 -10.62 26.22
CA ALA A 29 10.87 -11.11 24.92
C ALA A 29 10.14 -10.02 24.14
N VAL A 30 9.32 -9.21 24.82
CA VAL A 30 8.65 -8.04 24.19
C VAL A 30 9.69 -7.05 23.67
N LYS A 31 10.67 -6.65 24.48
CA LYS A 31 11.75 -5.74 24.05
C LYS A 31 12.57 -6.27 22.87
N ARG A 32 12.85 -7.59 22.84
CA ARG A 32 13.54 -8.20 21.69
C ARG A 32 12.66 -8.17 20.44
N ALA A 33 11.36 -8.39 20.59
CA ALA A 33 10.42 -8.31 19.46
C ALA A 33 10.28 -6.86 18.94
N GLU A 34 10.20 -5.89 19.84
CA GLU A 34 10.17 -4.46 19.48
C GLU A 34 11.45 -4.04 18.74
N ALA A 35 12.62 -4.45 19.21
CA ALA A 35 13.89 -4.16 18.54
C ALA A 35 13.95 -4.82 17.15
N ALA A 36 13.50 -6.08 17.01
CA ALA A 36 13.45 -6.74 15.71
C ALA A 36 12.46 -6.09 14.74
N ILE A 37 11.35 -5.53 15.22
CA ILE A 37 10.41 -4.76 14.40
C ILE A 37 11.04 -3.45 13.95
N GLU A 38 11.80 -2.77 14.81
CA GLU A 38 12.47 -1.52 14.45
C GLU A 38 13.57 -1.75 13.40
N ASP A 39 14.38 -2.80 13.55
CA ASP A 39 15.39 -3.21 12.56
C ASP A 39 14.72 -3.50 11.19
N LEU A 40 13.56 -4.17 11.19
CA LEU A 40 12.78 -4.43 9.98
C LEU A 40 12.22 -3.16 9.33
N ARG A 41 11.87 -2.15 10.13
CA ARG A 41 11.38 -0.85 9.59
C ARG A 41 12.43 -0.14 8.74
N ASP A 42 13.69 -0.18 9.15
CA ASP A 42 14.77 0.42 8.38
C ASP A 42 14.97 -0.31 7.04
N GLU A 43 14.96 -1.65 7.03
CA GLU A 43 15.01 -2.44 5.79
C GLU A 43 13.80 -2.15 4.87
N PHE A 44 12.61 -2.00 5.42
CA PHE A 44 11.40 -1.68 4.65
C PHE A 44 11.46 -0.28 4.02
N SER A 45 12.09 0.68 4.70
CA SER A 45 12.31 2.02 4.15
C SER A 45 13.21 1.98 2.90
N ASP A 46 14.20 1.12 2.90
CA ASP A 46 15.09 0.94 1.75
C ASP A 46 14.37 0.24 0.58
N TRP A 47 13.55 -0.77 0.87
CA TRP A 47 12.81 -1.49 -0.18
C TRP A 47 11.77 -0.60 -0.86
N ILE A 48 10.94 0.14 -0.11
CA ILE A 48 9.96 1.04 -0.72
C ILE A 48 10.64 2.19 -1.50
N THR A 49 11.83 2.61 -1.07
CA THR A 49 12.63 3.60 -1.81
C THR A 49 13.07 3.04 -3.16
N ALA A 50 13.56 1.80 -3.20
CA ALA A 50 13.93 1.13 -4.44
C ALA A 50 12.74 0.97 -5.40
N ASP A 51 11.55 0.66 -4.87
CA ASP A 51 10.34 0.54 -5.70
C ASP A 51 9.90 1.89 -6.28
N VAL A 52 10.05 2.97 -5.53
CA VAL A 52 9.77 4.33 -6.06
C VAL A 52 10.80 4.74 -7.11
N GLU A 53 12.06 4.31 -6.99
CA GLU A 53 13.08 4.51 -8.02
C GLU A 53 12.76 3.71 -9.29
N ASN A 54 12.31 2.46 -9.13
CA ASN A 54 11.84 1.63 -10.25
C ASN A 54 10.64 2.27 -10.95
N LEU A 55 9.66 2.77 -10.20
CA LEU A 55 8.53 3.51 -10.74
C LEU A 55 8.96 4.74 -11.51
N ALA A 56 9.91 5.50 -10.97
CA ALA A 56 10.45 6.70 -11.63
C ALA A 56 11.16 6.35 -12.94
N THR A 57 11.95 5.27 -12.95
CA THR A 57 12.65 4.77 -14.14
C THR A 57 11.66 4.33 -15.23
N ALA A 58 10.61 3.58 -14.84
CA ALA A 58 9.55 3.15 -15.75
C ALA A 58 8.79 4.35 -16.34
N HIS A 59 8.54 5.40 -15.53
CA HIS A 59 7.91 6.63 -16.01
C HIS A 59 8.78 7.38 -17.01
N GLU A 60 10.09 7.53 -16.77
CA GLU A 60 10.99 8.17 -17.74
C GLU A 60 11.12 7.36 -19.04
N ALA A 61 11.13 6.02 -18.95
CA ALA A 61 11.11 5.17 -20.13
C ALA A 61 9.84 5.40 -20.95
N TYR A 62 8.67 5.44 -20.31
CA TYR A 62 7.41 5.74 -20.99
C TYR A 62 7.36 7.16 -21.58
N LYS A 63 7.90 8.15 -20.90
CA LYS A 63 8.01 9.52 -21.44
C LYS A 63 8.86 9.59 -22.70
N THR A 64 9.94 8.82 -22.73
CA THR A 64 10.90 8.82 -23.87
C THR A 64 10.35 8.05 -25.05
N ASP A 65 9.70 6.92 -24.80
CA ASP A 65 9.11 6.05 -25.80
C ASP A 65 7.73 5.56 -25.33
N PRO A 66 6.64 6.29 -25.68
CA PRO A 66 5.28 5.96 -25.29
C PRO A 66 4.73 4.76 -26.06
N ASN A 67 5.05 3.55 -25.62
CA ASN A 67 4.56 2.30 -26.16
C ASN A 67 3.85 1.46 -25.08
N MET A 68 3.19 0.35 -25.49
CA MET A 68 2.42 -0.49 -24.58
C MET A 68 3.30 -1.25 -23.57
N ASP A 69 4.51 -1.63 -23.96
CA ASP A 69 5.42 -2.36 -23.09
C ASP A 69 5.91 -1.47 -21.94
N ASN A 70 6.28 -0.22 -22.24
CA ASN A 70 6.67 0.78 -21.25
C ASN A 70 5.47 1.18 -20.37
N LEU A 71 4.27 1.30 -20.93
CA LEU A 71 3.05 1.55 -20.17
C LEU A 71 2.77 0.40 -19.18
N GLY A 72 2.83 -0.84 -19.67
CA GLY A 72 2.63 -2.04 -18.86
C GLY A 72 3.69 -2.15 -17.75
N THR A 73 4.92 -1.73 -18.02
CA THR A 73 5.97 -1.68 -17.00
C THR A 73 5.66 -0.62 -15.93
N LEU A 74 5.23 0.57 -16.34
CA LEU A 74 4.80 1.64 -15.41
C LEU A 74 3.61 1.18 -14.56
N TYR A 75 2.63 0.51 -15.16
CA TYR A 75 1.48 -0.06 -14.45
C TYR A 75 1.92 -1.07 -13.40
N ARG A 76 2.79 -2.04 -13.76
CA ARG A 76 3.28 -3.06 -12.82
C ARG A 76 4.00 -2.43 -11.63
N CYS A 77 4.91 -1.49 -11.88
CA CYS A 77 5.62 -0.77 -10.79
C CYS A 77 4.63 -0.03 -9.87
N ALA A 78 3.62 0.63 -10.43
CA ALA A 78 2.60 1.33 -9.65
C ALA A 78 1.72 0.35 -8.83
N HIS A 79 1.37 -0.81 -9.42
CA HIS A 79 0.58 -1.84 -8.77
C HIS A 79 1.32 -2.50 -7.59
N ASP A 80 2.58 -2.84 -7.78
CA ASP A 80 3.42 -3.44 -6.75
C ASP A 80 3.64 -2.45 -5.61
N LEU A 81 3.97 -1.20 -5.93
CA LEU A 81 4.11 -0.13 -4.96
C LEU A 81 2.83 0.12 -4.15
N LYS A 82 1.65 0.07 -4.78
CA LYS A 82 0.35 0.17 -4.09
C LYS A 82 0.22 -0.91 -3.00
N GLY A 83 0.58 -2.16 -3.31
CA GLY A 83 0.52 -3.27 -2.36
C GLY A 83 1.51 -3.09 -1.20
N GLN A 84 2.75 -2.80 -1.53
CA GLN A 84 3.84 -2.66 -0.56
C GLN A 84 3.65 -1.44 0.35
N ALA A 85 3.25 -0.28 -0.21
CA ALA A 85 3.04 0.93 0.57
C ALA A 85 1.98 0.76 1.67
N THR A 86 0.98 -0.11 1.46
CA THR A 86 0.01 -0.46 2.50
C THR A 86 0.67 -1.24 3.64
N THR A 87 1.56 -2.18 3.31
CA THR A 87 2.28 -3.01 4.30
C THR A 87 3.28 -2.18 5.10
N PHE A 88 3.91 -1.19 4.45
CA PHE A 88 4.94 -0.34 5.05
C PHE A 88 4.38 0.95 5.70
N GLU A 89 3.07 1.00 5.93
CA GLU A 89 2.41 2.11 6.61
C GLU A 89 2.52 3.47 5.87
N PHE A 90 2.57 3.46 4.53
CA PHE A 90 2.47 4.66 3.69
C PHE A 90 1.13 4.73 2.95
N PRO A 91 0.00 4.94 3.66
CA PRO A 91 -1.34 4.86 3.07
C PRO A 91 -1.59 5.90 1.97
N LEU A 92 -0.95 7.07 2.04
CA LEU A 92 -1.08 8.11 1.01
C LEU A 92 -0.30 7.75 -0.26
N VAL A 93 0.86 7.09 -0.15
CA VAL A 93 1.57 6.51 -1.31
C VAL A 93 0.68 5.45 -1.97
N ALA A 94 0.08 4.54 -1.19
CA ALA A 94 -0.83 3.51 -1.71
C ALA A 94 -2.03 4.12 -2.45
N ARG A 95 -2.61 5.22 -1.95
CA ARG A 95 -3.72 5.96 -2.61
C ARG A 95 -3.29 6.53 -3.96
N VAL A 96 -2.17 7.24 -4.00
CA VAL A 96 -1.66 7.86 -5.23
C VAL A 96 -1.26 6.80 -6.25
N ALA A 97 -0.59 5.72 -5.82
CA ALA A 97 -0.25 4.58 -6.68
C ALA A 97 -1.51 3.88 -7.24
N SER A 98 -2.55 3.71 -6.41
CA SER A 98 -3.84 3.18 -6.87
C SER A 98 -4.50 4.06 -7.91
N SER A 99 -4.41 5.38 -7.77
CA SER A 99 -4.91 6.35 -8.75
C SER A 99 -4.13 6.27 -10.06
N LEU A 100 -2.80 6.13 -9.99
CA LEU A 100 -1.94 5.94 -11.15
C LEU A 100 -2.28 4.64 -11.90
N CYS A 101 -2.49 3.52 -11.19
CA CYS A 101 -2.93 2.26 -11.80
C CYS A 101 -4.21 2.41 -12.61
N LYS A 102 -5.23 3.10 -12.10
CA LYS A 102 -6.49 3.32 -12.82
C LYS A 102 -6.30 4.05 -14.15
N MET A 103 -5.29 4.90 -14.22
CA MET A 103 -5.00 5.70 -15.41
C MET A 103 -4.13 4.95 -16.42
N THR A 104 -3.31 4.00 -15.96
CA THR A 104 -2.36 3.22 -16.77
C THR A 104 -2.85 1.81 -17.09
N ASP A 105 -4.04 1.41 -16.64
CA ASP A 105 -4.63 0.10 -16.89
C ASP A 105 -4.82 -0.14 -18.41
N GLU A 106 -4.16 -1.17 -18.92
CA GLU A 106 -4.21 -1.56 -20.33
C GLU A 106 -5.60 -2.04 -20.77
N GLY A 107 -6.41 -2.57 -19.85
CA GLY A 107 -7.79 -3.03 -20.09
C GLY A 107 -8.81 -1.91 -20.15
N GLY A 108 -8.41 -0.68 -19.78
CA GLY A 108 -9.25 0.51 -19.78
C GLY A 108 -8.94 1.47 -20.94
N ASP A 109 -9.91 2.30 -21.30
CA ASP A 109 -9.77 3.32 -22.35
C ASP A 109 -8.72 4.40 -22.03
N GLY A 110 -8.16 4.38 -20.81
CA GLY A 110 -7.24 5.41 -20.28
C GLY A 110 -5.78 5.25 -20.72
N GLY A 111 -5.29 4.02 -20.83
CA GLY A 111 -3.86 3.74 -20.86
C GLY A 111 -3.06 4.50 -21.94
N LYS A 112 -3.52 4.49 -23.20
CA LYS A 112 -2.81 5.13 -24.32
C LYS A 112 -2.97 6.65 -24.40
N SER A 113 -3.97 7.21 -23.74
CA SER A 113 -4.30 8.64 -23.81
C SER A 113 -4.07 9.38 -22.49
N ALA A 114 -3.43 8.72 -21.52
CA ALA A 114 -3.14 9.33 -20.23
C ALA A 114 -2.26 10.58 -20.40
N PRO A 115 -2.67 11.75 -19.85
CA PRO A 115 -1.89 12.96 -19.98
C PRO A 115 -0.52 12.82 -19.30
N ALA A 116 0.57 13.03 -20.03
CA ALA A 116 1.93 12.91 -19.50
C ALA A 116 2.16 13.77 -18.23
N SER A 117 1.57 14.95 -18.18
CA SER A 117 1.65 15.84 -17.00
C SER A 117 0.97 15.22 -15.78
N LEU A 118 -0.13 14.50 -15.96
CA LEU A 118 -0.85 13.86 -14.87
C LEU A 118 -0.10 12.61 -14.37
N LEU A 119 0.53 11.84 -15.26
CA LEU A 119 1.43 10.75 -14.90
C LEU A 119 2.61 11.26 -14.07
N SER A 120 3.29 12.31 -14.56
CA SER A 120 4.42 12.94 -13.84
C SER A 120 3.99 13.42 -12.45
N ALA A 121 2.84 14.08 -12.34
CA ALA A 121 2.34 14.60 -11.06
C ALA A 121 2.11 13.47 -10.02
N HIS A 122 1.65 12.28 -10.46
CA HIS A 122 1.50 11.12 -9.56
C HIS A 122 2.85 10.61 -9.07
N VAL A 123 3.81 10.42 -9.99
CA VAL A 123 5.14 9.94 -9.64
C VAL A 123 5.86 10.92 -8.71
N ASP A 124 5.75 12.22 -8.98
CA ASP A 124 6.37 13.26 -8.14
C ASP A 124 5.70 13.33 -6.75
N ALA A 125 4.38 13.20 -6.68
CA ALA A 125 3.66 13.14 -5.41
C ALA A 125 4.12 11.96 -4.55
N ILE A 126 4.25 10.77 -5.14
CA ILE A 126 4.76 9.57 -4.46
C ILE A 126 6.17 9.82 -3.90
N LYS A 127 7.07 10.37 -4.74
CA LYS A 127 8.44 10.72 -4.32
C LYS A 127 8.47 11.69 -3.15
N VAL A 128 7.62 12.72 -3.18
CA VAL A 128 7.55 13.75 -2.12
C VAL A 128 7.04 13.13 -0.82
N ILE A 129 5.94 12.37 -0.87
CA ILE A 129 5.34 11.73 0.32
C ILE A 129 6.36 10.80 0.98
N LEU A 130 7.06 9.96 0.19
CA LEU A 130 8.07 9.06 0.72
C LEU A 130 9.28 9.80 1.30
N ARG A 131 9.84 10.78 0.55
CA ARG A 131 11.01 11.57 1.00
C ARG A 131 10.75 12.31 2.30
N GLN A 132 9.52 12.81 2.50
CA GLN A 132 9.11 13.50 3.72
C GLN A 132 8.65 12.52 4.82
N LYS A 133 8.66 11.21 4.55
CA LYS A 133 8.22 10.15 5.47
C LYS A 133 6.81 10.41 6.02
N ILE A 134 5.88 10.83 5.15
CA ILE A 134 4.49 11.12 5.55
C ILE A 134 3.74 9.80 5.68
N MET A 135 3.67 9.27 6.90
CA MET A 135 2.96 8.03 7.24
C MET A 135 1.56 8.31 7.80
N ASP A 136 1.31 9.53 8.31
CA ASP A 136 0.01 9.91 8.83
C ASP A 136 -1.01 10.08 7.70
N PRO A 137 -2.09 9.26 7.64
CA PRO A 137 -3.14 9.38 6.65
C PRO A 137 -3.95 10.68 6.75
N SER A 138 -3.84 11.38 7.87
CA SER A 138 -4.54 12.66 8.13
C SER A 138 -3.69 13.90 7.79
N ASP A 139 -2.45 13.73 7.29
CA ASP A 139 -1.64 14.86 6.85
C ASP A 139 -2.41 15.68 5.80
N LYS A 140 -2.64 16.94 6.12
CA LYS A 140 -3.53 17.81 5.34
C LYS A 140 -3.02 18.06 3.93
N MET A 141 -1.72 18.33 3.79
CA MET A 141 -1.13 18.67 2.48
C MET A 141 -1.12 17.44 1.57
N ALA A 142 -0.64 16.31 2.06
CA ALA A 142 -0.58 15.09 1.28
C ALA A 142 -1.96 14.52 0.96
N THR A 143 -2.94 14.66 1.87
CA THR A 143 -4.33 14.26 1.63
C THR A 143 -4.99 15.12 0.55
N VAL A 144 -4.79 16.44 0.58
CA VAL A 144 -5.31 17.35 -0.46
C VAL A 144 -4.69 17.02 -1.81
N LEU A 145 -3.37 16.80 -1.85
CA LEU A 145 -2.65 16.42 -3.07
C LEU A 145 -3.18 15.09 -3.65
N ALA A 146 -3.29 14.05 -2.83
CA ALA A 146 -3.82 12.76 -3.26
C ALA A 146 -5.26 12.87 -3.77
N SER A 147 -6.12 13.61 -3.07
CA SER A 147 -7.51 13.82 -3.46
C SER A 147 -7.65 14.58 -4.78
N GLU A 148 -6.80 15.58 -5.01
CA GLU A 148 -6.82 16.32 -6.28
C GLU A 148 -6.35 15.43 -7.44
N LEU A 149 -5.30 14.61 -7.25
CA LEU A 149 -4.86 13.66 -8.26
C LEU A 149 -5.97 12.64 -8.60
N GLU A 150 -6.63 12.06 -7.58
CA GLU A 150 -7.76 11.14 -7.77
C GLU A 150 -8.92 11.79 -8.54
N ARG A 151 -9.22 13.07 -8.23
CA ARG A 151 -10.23 13.84 -8.94
C ARG A 151 -9.87 14.04 -10.41
N GLN A 152 -8.64 14.40 -10.71
CA GLN A 152 -8.15 14.59 -12.08
C GLN A 152 -8.22 13.30 -12.89
N VAL A 153 -7.86 12.16 -12.30
CA VAL A 153 -8.00 10.85 -12.96
C VAL A 153 -9.46 10.54 -13.24
N THR A 154 -10.36 10.80 -12.29
CA THR A 154 -11.80 10.57 -12.48
C THR A 154 -12.33 11.40 -13.65
N VAL A 155 -11.98 12.68 -13.74
CA VAL A 155 -12.37 13.56 -14.85
C VAL A 155 -11.78 13.06 -16.19
N PHE A 156 -10.54 12.61 -16.18
CA PHE A 156 -9.90 12.06 -17.37
C PHE A 156 -10.62 10.81 -17.89
N LEU A 157 -10.88 9.82 -16.99
CA LEU A 157 -11.55 8.57 -17.35
C LEU A 157 -12.99 8.81 -17.86
N GLN A 158 -13.72 9.75 -17.26
CA GLN A 158 -15.07 10.12 -17.74
C GLN A 158 -15.04 10.70 -19.15
N LYS A 159 -14.06 11.54 -19.47
CA LYS A 159 -13.90 12.11 -20.81
C LYS A 159 -13.48 11.05 -21.85
N THR A 160 -12.74 10.04 -21.44
CA THR A 160 -12.28 8.96 -22.33
C THR A 160 -13.42 7.97 -22.61
N ALA A 161 -14.21 7.62 -21.60
CA ALA A 161 -15.38 6.75 -21.73
C ALA A 161 -16.54 7.36 -22.57
N ALA A 162 -16.57 8.68 -22.71
CA ALA A 162 -17.59 9.41 -23.48
C ALA A 162 -17.26 9.58 -24.97
N ARG A 163 -16.13 9.03 -25.43
CA ARG A 163 -15.67 9.05 -26.83
C ARG A 163 -15.91 7.74 -27.54
#